data_f2ecbd7345d622ec822086c0ec5fdf34
#
_entry.id   f2ecbd7345d622ec822086c0ec5fdf34
#
_cell.length_a   1.000
_cell.length_b   1.000
_cell.length_c   1.000
_cell.angle_alpha   90.00
_cell.angle_beta   90.00
_cell.angle_gamma   90.00
#
_symmetry.space_group_name_H-M   'P 1'
#
loop_
_entity.id
_entity.type
_entity.pdbx_description
1 polymer ?
#
loop_
_entity_poly.entity_id
_entity_poly.type
_entity_poly.pdbx_seq_one_letter_code
_entity_poly.pdbx_strand_id
1 'polypeptide(L)'
;MRALLLALLLGVASVPAAAQPAAVIEGVQMPAWRERDGTRLPLVPGMELRAGDRIVSGKDARIVVKLSEGSLVKLGENGRLVLSEVQPAKELFRAALQVLEGAFRFTTDLAAKARKREVTVRVEQVTIGVRGTDFWGRSRAERQIVCLLEGAIQVGAAGEQPVQMNQPRQFYVRDKGKTQPVGLVEEKQLAQWALETDIQPGKGALRSGGRFSVQLAQADKRDALVSTQKQLSDAGYPAELAQRKVGERLTYIVRIRQLPSREEAQALADQLKGRFGVKEPRVSG
;
A
#
# COMPACT_ATOMS: atom_id res chain seq x y z
N MET A 1 32.88 0.30 65.65
CA MET A 1 33.06 0.47 64.15
C MET A 1 31.85 -0.13 63.43
N ARG A 2 30.93 0.73 63.01
CA ARG A 2 29.69 0.31 62.26
C ARG A 2 29.95 0.64 60.80
N ALA A 3 30.03 -0.43 59.92
CA ALA A 3 30.13 -0.29 58.48
C ALA A 3 28.75 -0.11 57.92
N LEU A 4 28.48 1.03 57.27
CA LEU A 4 27.29 1.31 56.47
C LEU A 4 27.50 0.71 55.07
N LEU A 5 26.75 -0.31 54.69
CA LEU A 5 26.64 -0.83 53.33
C LEU A 5 25.63 0.02 52.58
N LEU A 6 26.08 0.83 51.62
CA LEU A 6 25.27 1.62 50.71
C LEU A 6 24.91 0.72 49.52
N ALA A 7 23.67 0.23 49.46
CA ALA A 7 23.15 -0.53 48.34
C ALA A 7 22.74 0.43 47.22
N LEU A 8 23.49 0.44 46.12
CA LEU A 8 23.20 1.20 44.90
C LEU A 8 22.14 0.44 44.07
N LEU A 9 20.89 0.87 44.16
CA LEU A 9 19.80 0.37 43.30
C LEU A 9 19.94 0.96 41.88
N LEU A 10 20.51 0.19 40.96
CA LEU A 10 20.46 0.48 39.53
C LEU A 10 19.02 0.24 39.02
N GLY A 11 18.27 1.32 38.88
CA GLY A 11 16.97 1.29 38.17
C GLY A 11 17.19 1.04 36.70
N VAL A 12 16.89 -0.17 36.22
CA VAL A 12 16.81 -0.49 34.78
C VAL A 12 15.59 0.19 34.23
N ALA A 13 15.77 1.34 33.58
CA ALA A 13 14.71 1.98 32.81
C ALA A 13 14.35 1.08 31.62
N SER A 14 13.20 0.38 31.68
CA SER A 14 12.65 -0.39 30.59
C SER A 14 12.25 0.58 29.48
N VAL A 15 13.04 0.70 28.42
CA VAL A 15 12.64 1.39 27.19
C VAL A 15 11.51 0.57 26.58
N PRO A 16 10.30 1.14 26.40
CA PRO A 16 9.23 0.43 25.74
C PRO A 16 9.67 0.09 24.31
N ALA A 17 9.75 -1.19 23.99
CA ALA A 17 9.97 -1.63 22.63
C ALA A 17 8.83 -1.08 21.76
N ALA A 18 9.14 -0.21 20.80
CA ALA A 18 8.15 0.30 19.87
C ALA A 18 7.47 -0.89 19.16
N ALA A 19 6.17 -1.03 19.33
CA ALA A 19 5.40 -2.07 18.68
C ALA A 19 5.57 -1.93 17.15
N GLN A 20 5.93 -3.02 16.48
CA GLN A 20 6.02 -2.99 15.01
C GLN A 20 4.67 -2.59 14.41
N PRO A 21 4.66 -1.70 13.39
CA PRO A 21 3.42 -1.29 12.75
C PRO A 21 2.70 -2.50 12.14
N ALA A 22 1.40 -2.55 12.28
CA ALA A 22 0.58 -3.66 11.83
C ALA A 22 0.57 -3.85 10.30
N ALA A 23 0.75 -2.75 9.57
CA ALA A 23 0.90 -2.71 8.13
C ALA A 23 1.66 -1.45 7.72
N VAL A 24 2.37 -1.51 6.58
CA VAL A 24 3.11 -0.38 6.00
C VAL A 24 2.93 -0.34 4.48
N ILE A 25 3.05 0.85 3.91
CA ILE A 25 3.15 1.02 2.45
C ILE A 25 4.55 0.57 2.02
N GLU A 26 4.64 -0.44 1.17
CA GLU A 26 5.88 -0.96 0.60
C GLU A 26 6.28 -0.25 -0.70
N GLY A 27 5.28 0.07 -1.53
CA GLY A 27 5.50 0.76 -2.80
C GLY A 27 4.25 1.45 -3.32
N VAL A 28 4.45 2.51 -4.10
CA VAL A 28 3.38 3.33 -4.68
C VAL A 28 3.74 3.79 -6.08
N GLN A 29 2.92 3.44 -7.06
CA GLN A 29 2.82 4.11 -8.36
C GLN A 29 1.68 5.12 -8.24
N MET A 30 2.02 6.39 -8.25
CA MET A 30 1.10 7.50 -8.00
C MET A 30 0.10 7.74 -9.14
N PRO A 31 -1.03 8.43 -8.87
CA PRO A 31 -1.42 9.08 -7.62
C PRO A 31 -2.14 8.16 -6.63
N ALA A 32 -1.86 8.32 -5.33
CA ALA A 32 -2.49 7.49 -4.31
C ALA A 32 -2.57 8.19 -2.94
N TRP A 33 -3.59 7.82 -2.14
CA TRP A 33 -3.88 8.49 -0.86
C TRP A 33 -4.21 7.51 0.25
N ARG A 34 -3.92 7.93 1.48
CA ARG A 34 -4.54 7.42 2.70
C ARG A 34 -5.59 8.42 3.18
N GLU A 35 -6.76 7.93 3.51
CA GLU A 35 -7.82 8.68 4.17
C GLU A 35 -7.98 8.17 5.61
N ARG A 36 -7.92 9.07 6.59
CA ARG A 36 -8.08 8.80 8.03
C ARG A 36 -8.70 10.01 8.69
N ASP A 37 -9.76 9.84 9.47
CA ASP A 37 -10.41 10.89 10.26
C ASP A 37 -10.67 12.18 9.47
N GLY A 38 -11.19 12.05 8.25
CA GLY A 38 -11.45 13.17 7.35
C GLY A 38 -10.21 13.77 6.69
N THR A 39 -9.01 13.34 7.06
CA THR A 39 -7.74 13.80 6.48
C THR A 39 -7.32 12.89 5.32
N ARG A 40 -6.96 13.50 4.19
CA ARG A 40 -6.46 12.82 3.01
C ARG A 40 -5.00 13.21 2.77
N LEU A 41 -4.09 12.24 2.77
CA LEU A 41 -2.66 12.45 2.57
C LEU A 41 -2.14 11.55 1.45
N PRO A 42 -1.20 12.03 0.60
CA PRO A 42 -0.53 11.19 -0.39
C PRO A 42 0.22 10.04 0.30
N LEU A 43 0.21 8.87 -0.34
CA LEU A 43 0.95 7.72 0.15
C LEU A 43 2.45 7.85 -0.12
N VAL A 44 3.24 7.42 0.86
CA VAL A 44 4.70 7.26 0.74
C VAL A 44 5.11 5.88 1.24
N PRO A 45 6.13 5.25 0.64
CA PRO A 45 6.72 4.03 1.20
C PRO A 45 7.20 4.23 2.63
N GLY A 46 6.95 3.25 3.50
CA GLY A 46 7.22 3.34 4.94
C GLY A 46 6.09 3.98 5.75
N MET A 47 5.05 4.53 5.13
CA MET A 47 3.89 5.06 5.86
C MET A 47 3.18 3.93 6.61
N GLU A 48 3.03 4.10 7.92
CA GLU A 48 2.32 3.17 8.79
C GLU A 48 0.80 3.28 8.61
N LEU A 49 0.17 2.13 8.52
CA LEU A 49 -1.27 1.99 8.41
C LEU A 49 -1.87 1.41 9.68
N ARG A 50 -3.11 1.81 10.00
CA ARG A 50 -3.86 1.39 11.18
C ARG A 50 -5.24 0.87 10.76
N ALA A 51 -5.89 0.16 11.68
CA ALA A 51 -7.31 -0.15 11.53
C ALA A 51 -8.12 1.14 11.33
N GLY A 52 -9.07 1.10 10.41
CA GLY A 52 -9.88 2.24 9.97
C GLY A 52 -9.29 3.05 8.81
N ASP A 53 -8.01 2.87 8.45
CA ASP A 53 -7.44 3.55 7.28
C ASP A 53 -8.09 3.09 5.99
N ARG A 54 -8.40 4.05 5.12
CA ARG A 54 -8.80 3.81 3.74
C ARG A 54 -7.66 4.19 2.80
N ILE A 55 -7.30 3.26 1.93
CA ILE A 55 -6.30 3.42 0.87
C ILE A 55 -7.04 3.62 -0.44
N VAL A 56 -6.66 4.65 -1.19
CA VAL A 56 -7.29 5.01 -2.46
C VAL A 56 -6.22 5.16 -3.52
N SER A 57 -6.38 4.48 -4.64
CA SER A 57 -5.56 4.65 -5.84
C SER A 57 -6.31 5.43 -6.91
N GLY A 58 -5.62 6.29 -7.63
CA GLY A 58 -6.17 6.99 -8.79
C GLY A 58 -5.99 6.20 -10.09
N LYS A 59 -6.21 6.88 -11.21
CA LYS A 59 -6.00 6.30 -12.55
C LYS A 59 -4.53 5.93 -12.74
N ASP A 60 -4.27 4.78 -13.34
CA ASP A 60 -2.95 4.20 -13.60
C ASP A 60 -2.11 3.94 -12.34
N ALA A 61 -2.66 4.14 -11.14
CA ALA A 61 -1.94 3.96 -9.88
C ALA A 61 -1.91 2.50 -9.42
N ARG A 62 -0.87 2.17 -8.63
CA ARG A 62 -0.70 0.85 -7.99
C ARG A 62 -0.16 1.05 -6.58
N ILE A 63 -0.64 0.26 -5.64
CA ILE A 63 -0.22 0.35 -4.25
C ILE A 63 0.16 -1.06 -3.77
N VAL A 64 1.25 -1.16 -3.03
CA VAL A 64 1.65 -2.38 -2.34
C VAL A 64 1.68 -2.10 -0.85
N VAL A 65 0.85 -2.81 -0.10
CA VAL A 65 0.80 -2.81 1.37
C VAL A 65 1.44 -4.09 1.86
N LYS A 66 2.35 -3.97 2.82
CA LYS A 66 2.98 -5.10 3.51
C LYS A 66 2.39 -5.20 4.92
N LEU A 67 1.84 -6.35 5.25
CA LEU A 67 1.36 -6.65 6.59
C LEU A 67 2.54 -7.12 7.48
N SER A 68 2.43 -6.96 8.79
CA SER A 68 3.54 -7.25 9.73
C SER A 68 3.93 -8.73 9.78
N GLU A 69 3.05 -9.64 9.34
CA GLU A 69 3.36 -11.06 9.22
C GLU A 69 3.97 -11.44 7.85
N GLY A 70 4.20 -10.45 6.97
CA GLY A 70 4.88 -10.62 5.68
C GLY A 70 3.96 -10.67 4.46
N SER A 71 2.65 -10.87 4.61
CA SER A 71 1.72 -10.89 3.45
C SER A 71 1.70 -9.55 2.73
N LEU A 72 1.50 -9.61 1.41
CA LEU A 72 1.38 -8.44 0.55
C LEU A 72 -0.06 -8.29 0.05
N VAL A 73 -0.56 -7.06 0.11
CA VAL A 73 -1.82 -6.66 -0.50
C VAL A 73 -1.51 -5.65 -1.59
N LYS A 74 -1.81 -5.99 -2.84
CA LYS A 74 -1.65 -5.09 -3.97
C LYS A 74 -3.00 -4.55 -4.38
N LEU A 75 -3.09 -3.25 -4.67
CA LEU A 75 -4.29 -2.58 -5.14
C LEU A 75 -4.01 -1.95 -6.51
N GLY A 76 -4.87 -2.23 -7.48
CA GLY A 76 -4.82 -1.67 -8.82
C GLY A 76 -5.35 -0.24 -8.88
N GLU A 77 -5.48 0.29 -10.10
CA GLU A 77 -6.00 1.64 -10.32
C GLU A 77 -7.46 1.80 -9.91
N ASN A 78 -7.86 3.04 -9.59
CA ASN A 78 -9.22 3.41 -9.19
C ASN A 78 -9.78 2.51 -8.09
N GLY A 79 -8.90 2.01 -7.23
CA GLY A 79 -9.24 1.07 -6.18
C GLY A 79 -9.44 1.75 -4.83
N ARG A 80 -10.23 1.08 -3.98
CA ARG A 80 -10.48 1.48 -2.60
C ARG A 80 -10.40 0.27 -1.68
N LEU A 81 -9.47 0.32 -0.73
CA LEU A 81 -9.23 -0.71 0.28
C LEU A 81 -9.34 -0.10 1.67
N VAL A 82 -10.08 -0.75 2.57
CA VAL A 82 -10.16 -0.40 4.00
C VAL A 82 -9.47 -1.48 4.81
N LEU A 83 -8.60 -1.07 5.72
CA LEU A 83 -8.05 -1.93 6.76
C LEU A 83 -9.03 -1.94 7.93
N SER A 84 -10.02 -2.83 7.91
CA SER A 84 -11.08 -2.85 8.94
C SER A 84 -10.54 -3.32 10.28
N GLU A 85 -9.60 -4.27 10.28
CA GLU A 85 -8.92 -4.78 11.45
C GLU A 85 -7.48 -5.13 11.08
N VAL A 86 -6.52 -4.75 11.92
CA VAL A 86 -5.15 -5.24 11.82
C VAL A 86 -4.59 -5.32 13.24
N GLN A 87 -4.45 -6.54 13.76
CA GLN A 87 -3.98 -6.81 15.12
C GLN A 87 -2.72 -7.67 15.08
N PRO A 88 -1.52 -7.08 15.24
CA PRO A 88 -0.30 -7.84 15.39
C PRO A 88 -0.26 -8.43 16.81
N ALA A 89 -0.51 -9.70 16.96
CA ALA A 89 -0.30 -10.41 18.21
C ALA A 89 0.85 -11.42 18.07
N LYS A 90 1.53 -11.72 19.18
CA LYS A 90 2.69 -12.64 19.17
C LYS A 90 2.32 -14.04 18.69
N GLU A 91 1.13 -14.53 19.05
CA GLU A 91 0.70 -15.91 18.76
C GLU A 91 -0.23 -16.00 17.54
N LEU A 92 -1.06 -14.99 17.30
CA LEU A 92 -2.06 -15.02 16.25
C LEU A 92 -2.19 -13.63 15.60
N PHE A 93 -1.78 -13.51 14.35
CA PHE A 93 -2.03 -12.31 13.56
C PHE A 93 -3.47 -12.32 13.03
N ARG A 94 -4.20 -11.23 13.23
CA ARG A 94 -5.54 -11.04 12.67
C ARG A 94 -5.58 -9.82 11.77
N ALA A 95 -6.20 -9.98 10.60
CA ALA A 95 -6.50 -8.88 9.71
C ALA A 95 -7.85 -9.08 9.02
N ALA A 96 -8.61 -7.99 8.93
CA ALA A 96 -9.79 -7.91 8.09
C ALA A 96 -9.63 -6.75 7.13
N LEU A 97 -9.65 -7.07 5.84
CA LEU A 97 -9.51 -6.13 4.74
C LEU A 97 -10.84 -6.06 3.99
N GLN A 98 -11.23 -4.86 3.56
CA GLN A 98 -12.42 -4.68 2.74
C GLN A 98 -12.03 -3.97 1.44
N VAL A 99 -12.20 -4.65 0.32
CA VAL A 99 -12.06 -4.08 -1.02
C VAL A 99 -13.42 -3.57 -1.47
N LEU A 100 -13.55 -2.27 -1.56
CA LEU A 100 -14.78 -1.61 -1.98
C LEU A 100 -14.85 -1.52 -3.51
N GLU A 101 -13.69 -1.27 -4.15
CA GLU A 101 -13.62 -1.06 -5.59
C GLU A 101 -12.22 -1.39 -6.12
N GLY A 102 -12.12 -1.78 -7.39
CA GLY A 102 -10.86 -2.01 -8.10
C GLY A 102 -10.38 -3.46 -8.07
N ALA A 103 -9.26 -3.69 -8.77
CA ALA A 103 -8.55 -4.96 -8.74
C ALA A 103 -7.61 -5.02 -7.54
N PHE A 104 -7.45 -6.19 -6.96
CA PHE A 104 -6.51 -6.43 -5.85
C PHE A 104 -5.88 -7.81 -5.97
N ARG A 105 -4.74 -8.01 -5.31
CA ARG A 105 -4.11 -9.32 -5.12
C ARG A 105 -3.64 -9.45 -3.69
N PHE A 106 -3.87 -10.58 -3.09
CA PHE A 106 -3.37 -10.94 -1.78
C PHE A 106 -2.41 -12.11 -1.92
N THR A 107 -1.16 -11.92 -1.46
CA THR A 107 -0.13 -12.94 -1.49
C THR A 107 0.37 -13.20 -0.07
N THR A 108 0.22 -14.41 0.40
CA THR A 108 0.76 -14.83 1.71
C THR A 108 2.26 -15.07 1.61
N ASP A 109 3.03 -14.56 2.56
CA ASP A 109 4.43 -14.96 2.71
C ASP A 109 4.51 -16.39 3.29
N LEU A 110 4.83 -17.35 2.43
CA LEU A 110 4.98 -18.74 2.81
C LEU A 110 6.24 -18.99 3.66
N ALA A 111 7.24 -18.11 3.61
CA ALA A 111 8.44 -18.22 4.46
C ALA A 111 8.13 -17.87 5.93
N ALA A 112 7.11 -17.06 6.19
CA ALA A 112 6.63 -16.73 7.53
C ALA A 112 5.69 -17.81 8.14
N LYS A 113 5.86 -19.09 7.80
CA LYS A 113 4.99 -20.21 8.20
C LYS A 113 4.82 -20.41 9.72
N ALA A 114 5.67 -19.81 10.53
CA ALA A 114 5.69 -20.03 11.99
C ALA A 114 4.57 -19.29 12.75
N ARG A 115 3.87 -18.32 12.14
CA ARG A 115 2.82 -17.56 12.82
C ARG A 115 1.43 -18.02 12.41
N LYS A 116 0.60 -18.32 13.40
CA LYS A 116 -0.83 -18.52 13.17
C LYS A 116 -1.43 -17.20 12.66
N ARG A 117 -2.26 -17.27 11.62
CA ARG A 117 -2.91 -16.10 11.02
C ARG A 117 -4.37 -16.38 10.74
N GLU A 118 -5.19 -15.37 10.98
CA GLU A 118 -6.59 -15.32 10.58
C GLU A 118 -6.75 -14.06 9.72
N VAL A 119 -6.80 -14.23 8.41
CA VAL A 119 -6.99 -13.12 7.48
C VAL A 119 -8.30 -13.34 6.73
N THR A 120 -9.14 -12.30 6.78
CA THR A 120 -10.39 -12.25 6.03
C THR A 120 -10.33 -11.08 5.05
N VAL A 121 -10.63 -11.36 3.79
CA VAL A 121 -10.79 -10.33 2.78
C VAL A 121 -12.26 -10.28 2.34
N ARG A 122 -12.88 -9.12 2.51
CA ARG A 122 -14.25 -8.89 2.04
C ARG A 122 -14.21 -8.06 0.76
N VAL A 123 -14.95 -8.51 -0.25
CA VAL A 123 -15.11 -7.84 -1.54
C VAL A 123 -16.59 -7.57 -1.70
N GLU A 124 -17.05 -6.39 -1.29
CA GLU A 124 -18.47 -6.06 -1.17
C GLU A 124 -19.23 -7.12 -0.33
N GLN A 125 -20.08 -7.93 -0.96
CA GLN A 125 -20.86 -8.98 -0.31
C GLN A 125 -20.14 -10.32 -0.21
N VAL A 126 -18.99 -10.47 -0.88
CA VAL A 126 -18.22 -11.72 -0.92
C VAL A 126 -17.15 -11.73 0.17
N THR A 127 -17.11 -12.78 0.95
CA THR A 127 -16.10 -13.00 2.01
C THR A 127 -15.15 -14.11 1.60
N ILE A 128 -13.84 -13.88 1.78
CA ILE A 128 -12.76 -14.81 1.46
C ILE A 128 -12.00 -15.10 2.74
N GLY A 129 -12.05 -16.35 3.19
CA GLY A 129 -11.19 -16.86 4.25
C GLY A 129 -9.85 -17.33 3.66
N VAL A 130 -8.75 -16.75 4.15
CA VAL A 130 -7.41 -16.96 3.59
C VAL A 130 -6.65 -17.99 4.41
N ARG A 131 -6.14 -19.05 3.75
CA ARG A 131 -5.34 -20.08 4.40
C ARG A 131 -4.06 -20.38 3.61
N GLY A 132 -3.08 -19.45 3.68
CA GLY A 132 -1.79 -19.64 3.02
C GLY A 132 -1.90 -19.66 1.49
N THR A 133 -2.27 -18.52 0.88
CA THR A 133 -2.69 -18.47 -0.52
C THR A 133 -2.16 -17.26 -1.25
N ASP A 134 -2.17 -17.36 -2.57
CA ASP A 134 -2.12 -16.24 -3.50
C ASP A 134 -3.43 -16.20 -4.30
N PHE A 135 -4.14 -15.09 -4.27
CA PHE A 135 -5.37 -14.91 -5.02
C PHE A 135 -5.53 -13.47 -5.50
N TRP A 136 -6.15 -13.34 -6.64
CA TRP A 136 -6.52 -12.07 -7.25
C TRP A 136 -8.03 -11.90 -7.19
N GLY A 137 -8.49 -10.66 -7.14
CA GLY A 137 -9.90 -10.34 -7.22
C GLY A 137 -10.16 -8.95 -7.77
N ARG A 138 -11.43 -8.70 -8.13
CA ARG A 138 -11.91 -7.41 -8.60
C ARG A 138 -13.31 -7.13 -8.09
N SER A 139 -13.52 -5.92 -7.59
CA SER A 139 -14.83 -5.37 -7.25
C SER A 139 -15.19 -4.27 -8.26
N ARG A 140 -16.33 -4.40 -8.92
CA ARG A 140 -16.94 -3.37 -9.74
C ARG A 140 -18.45 -3.40 -9.53
N ALA A 141 -19.03 -2.26 -9.15
CA ALA A 141 -20.48 -2.07 -8.99
C ALA A 141 -21.25 -3.35 -8.58
N GLU A 142 -21.82 -4.06 -9.54
CA GLU A 142 -22.62 -5.24 -9.32
C GLU A 142 -21.88 -6.57 -9.54
N ARG A 143 -20.55 -6.52 -9.86
CA ARG A 143 -19.78 -7.72 -10.22
C ARG A 143 -18.51 -7.86 -9.37
N GLN A 144 -18.41 -8.96 -8.64
CA GLN A 144 -17.23 -9.38 -7.89
C GLN A 144 -16.64 -10.65 -8.51
N ILE A 145 -15.33 -10.65 -8.69
CA ILE A 145 -14.56 -11.80 -9.20
C ILE A 145 -13.46 -12.11 -8.18
N VAL A 146 -13.25 -13.39 -7.90
CA VAL A 146 -12.13 -13.89 -7.10
C VAL A 146 -11.51 -15.06 -7.84
N CYS A 147 -10.19 -15.05 -8.05
CA CYS A 147 -9.45 -16.11 -8.73
C CYS A 147 -8.31 -16.62 -7.86
N LEU A 148 -8.27 -17.92 -7.62
CA LEU A 148 -7.20 -18.59 -6.90
C LEU A 148 -5.98 -18.74 -7.80
N LEU A 149 -4.81 -18.30 -7.32
CA LEU A 149 -3.53 -18.42 -8.00
C LEU A 149 -2.71 -19.58 -7.41
N GLU A 150 -2.71 -19.68 -6.06
CA GLU A 150 -1.98 -20.74 -5.34
C GLU A 150 -2.65 -20.99 -3.99
N GLY A 151 -2.58 -22.22 -3.49
CA GLY A 151 -3.07 -22.65 -2.18
C GLY A 151 -4.57 -22.97 -2.17
N ALA A 152 -5.30 -22.53 -1.16
CA ALA A 152 -6.74 -22.78 -1.01
C ALA A 152 -7.45 -21.62 -0.30
N ILE A 153 -8.64 -21.28 -0.78
CA ILE A 153 -9.53 -20.27 -0.16
C ILE A 153 -10.94 -20.83 -0.01
N GLN A 154 -11.63 -20.27 0.98
CA GLN A 154 -13.07 -20.44 1.11
C GLN A 154 -13.74 -19.12 0.73
N VAL A 155 -14.63 -19.12 -0.25
CA VAL A 155 -15.27 -17.92 -0.80
C VAL A 155 -16.79 -18.10 -0.82
N GLY A 156 -17.53 -17.06 -0.42
CA GLY A 156 -18.98 -17.08 -0.45
C GLY A 156 -19.59 -15.74 -0.10
N ALA A 157 -20.86 -15.57 -0.46
CA ALA A 157 -21.65 -14.41 -0.07
C ALA A 157 -22.46 -14.68 1.19
N ALA A 158 -22.89 -13.61 1.86
CA ALA A 158 -23.73 -13.73 3.05
C ALA A 158 -25.04 -14.49 2.72
N GLY A 159 -25.37 -15.50 3.55
CA GLY A 159 -26.55 -16.34 3.35
C GLY A 159 -26.41 -17.47 2.33
N GLU A 160 -25.27 -17.60 1.69
CA GLU A 160 -24.97 -18.69 0.76
C GLU A 160 -23.97 -19.68 1.38
N GLN A 161 -24.00 -20.94 0.93
CA GLN A 161 -23.00 -21.94 1.32
C GLN A 161 -21.63 -21.55 0.71
N PRO A 162 -20.57 -21.37 1.52
CA PRO A 162 -19.26 -21.04 1.00
C PRO A 162 -18.71 -22.16 0.11
N VAL A 163 -18.05 -21.78 -0.98
CA VAL A 163 -17.38 -22.70 -1.91
C VAL A 163 -15.90 -22.75 -1.58
N GLN A 164 -15.34 -23.96 -1.53
CA GLN A 164 -13.90 -24.16 -1.41
C GLN A 164 -13.25 -24.17 -2.80
N MET A 165 -12.26 -23.32 -3.01
CA MET A 165 -11.39 -23.31 -4.18
C MET A 165 -10.01 -23.78 -3.76
N ASN A 166 -9.51 -24.86 -4.38
CA ASN A 166 -8.24 -25.50 -4.03
C ASN A 166 -7.39 -25.91 -5.25
N GLN A 167 -7.83 -25.49 -6.44
CA GLN A 167 -7.08 -25.67 -7.68
C GLN A 167 -6.72 -24.30 -8.28
N PRO A 168 -5.47 -24.06 -8.68
CA PRO A 168 -5.09 -22.85 -9.38
C PRO A 168 -6.00 -22.58 -10.58
N ARG A 169 -6.26 -21.31 -10.86
CA ARG A 169 -7.14 -20.81 -11.92
C ARG A 169 -8.63 -21.03 -11.67
N GLN A 170 -9.06 -21.66 -10.59
CA GLN A 170 -10.46 -21.61 -10.23
C GLN A 170 -10.87 -20.15 -9.96
N PHE A 171 -12.01 -19.75 -10.47
CA PHE A 171 -12.56 -18.43 -10.24
C PHE A 171 -14.04 -18.48 -9.84
N TYR A 172 -14.36 -17.62 -8.88
CA TYR A 172 -15.70 -17.36 -8.37
C TYR A 172 -16.19 -16.04 -8.93
N VAL A 173 -17.44 -16.00 -9.38
CA VAL A 173 -18.10 -14.77 -9.88
C VAL A 173 -19.42 -14.58 -9.16
N ARG A 174 -19.65 -13.38 -8.67
CA ARG A 174 -20.97 -12.90 -8.25
C ARG A 174 -21.33 -11.71 -9.17
N ASP A 175 -22.43 -11.81 -9.87
CA ASP A 175 -22.89 -10.81 -10.82
C ASP A 175 -24.36 -10.48 -10.55
N LYS A 176 -24.66 -9.20 -10.34
CA LYS A 176 -26.01 -8.71 -10.00
C LYS A 176 -26.68 -9.51 -8.87
N GLY A 177 -25.89 -9.77 -7.81
CA GLY A 177 -26.35 -10.51 -6.64
C GLY A 177 -26.52 -12.02 -6.83
N LYS A 178 -26.15 -12.58 -7.99
CA LYS A 178 -26.23 -14.03 -8.28
C LYS A 178 -24.85 -14.64 -8.36
N THR A 179 -24.61 -15.70 -7.60
CA THR A 179 -23.38 -16.49 -7.66
C THR A 179 -23.44 -17.44 -8.87
N GLN A 180 -22.36 -17.46 -9.64
CA GLN A 180 -22.20 -18.37 -10.79
C GLN A 180 -21.41 -19.62 -10.34
N PRO A 181 -21.54 -20.75 -11.03
CA PRO A 181 -20.70 -21.93 -10.78
C PRO A 181 -19.21 -21.57 -10.92
N VAL A 182 -18.37 -22.18 -10.06
CA VAL A 182 -16.91 -22.00 -10.14
C VAL A 182 -16.40 -22.54 -11.47
N GLY A 183 -15.69 -21.71 -12.21
CA GLY A 183 -15.07 -22.02 -13.48
C GLY A 183 -13.55 -22.07 -13.41
N LEU A 184 -12.91 -22.32 -14.54
CA LEU A 184 -11.45 -22.22 -14.73
C LEU A 184 -11.14 -21.10 -15.71
N VAL A 185 -10.22 -20.20 -15.33
CA VAL A 185 -9.74 -19.11 -16.19
C VAL A 185 -8.57 -19.57 -17.04
N GLU A 186 -8.48 -19.06 -18.27
CA GLU A 186 -7.34 -19.28 -19.14
C GLU A 186 -6.09 -18.53 -18.63
N GLU A 187 -4.89 -19.08 -18.87
CA GLU A 187 -3.62 -18.51 -18.45
C GLU A 187 -3.39 -17.09 -18.99
N LYS A 188 -3.76 -16.86 -20.24
CA LYS A 188 -3.64 -15.54 -20.88
C LYS A 188 -4.45 -14.47 -20.14
N GLN A 189 -5.66 -14.80 -19.73
CA GLN A 189 -6.53 -13.90 -18.96
C GLN A 189 -5.96 -13.66 -17.56
N LEU A 190 -5.41 -14.71 -16.92
CA LEU A 190 -4.79 -14.60 -15.62
C LEU A 190 -3.57 -13.67 -15.65
N ALA A 191 -2.71 -13.80 -16.67
CA ALA A 191 -1.57 -12.93 -16.86
C ALA A 191 -1.99 -11.44 -17.02
N GLN A 192 -3.07 -11.18 -17.74
CA GLN A 192 -3.64 -9.83 -17.86
C GLN A 192 -4.13 -9.29 -16.51
N TRP A 193 -4.80 -10.12 -15.73
CA TRP A 193 -5.29 -9.72 -14.40
C TRP A 193 -4.16 -9.41 -13.41
N ALA A 194 -3.06 -10.16 -13.46
CA ALA A 194 -1.89 -9.91 -12.62
C ALA A 194 -1.30 -8.50 -12.87
N LEU A 195 -1.25 -8.06 -14.13
CA LEU A 195 -0.74 -6.73 -14.50
C LEU A 195 -1.59 -5.58 -13.96
N GLU A 196 -2.86 -5.83 -13.62
CA GLU A 196 -3.71 -4.79 -13.06
C GLU A 196 -3.30 -4.32 -11.66
N THR A 197 -2.56 -5.15 -10.93
CA THR A 197 -2.15 -4.88 -9.55
C THR A 197 -0.66 -4.71 -9.37
N ASP A 198 0.15 -5.10 -10.35
CA ASP A 198 1.61 -4.99 -10.26
C ASP A 198 2.09 -3.58 -10.61
N ILE A 199 3.03 -3.05 -9.80
CA ILE A 199 3.73 -1.82 -10.11
C ILE A 199 4.51 -2.02 -11.42
N GLN A 200 4.28 -1.10 -12.36
CA GLN A 200 4.87 -1.16 -13.69
C GLN A 200 6.19 -0.38 -13.73
N PRO A 201 7.27 -0.97 -14.27
CA PRO A 201 8.53 -0.26 -14.47
C PRO A 201 8.38 0.98 -15.36
N GLY A 202 9.15 2.04 -15.07
CA GLY A 202 9.15 3.27 -15.87
C GLY A 202 7.87 4.12 -15.73
N LYS A 203 7.16 3.99 -14.60
CA LYS A 203 5.95 4.77 -14.30
C LYS A 203 6.11 5.71 -13.10
N GLY A 204 7.34 5.94 -12.65
CA GLY A 204 7.63 6.85 -11.54
C GLY A 204 7.20 6.31 -10.18
N ALA A 205 7.31 5.01 -9.97
CA ALA A 205 6.91 4.37 -8.72
C ALA A 205 7.92 4.62 -7.60
N LEU A 206 7.40 4.86 -6.39
CA LEU A 206 8.18 4.98 -5.15
C LEU A 206 8.31 3.62 -4.49
N ARG A 207 9.48 3.37 -3.86
CA ARG A 207 9.76 2.15 -3.10
C ARG A 207 10.55 2.46 -1.84
N SER A 208 10.32 1.68 -0.79
CA SER A 208 11.15 1.73 0.42
C SER A 208 12.64 1.57 0.06
N GLY A 209 13.48 2.45 0.60
CA GLY A 209 14.93 2.45 0.32
C GLY A 209 15.34 3.05 -1.02
N GLY A 210 14.42 3.59 -1.82
CA GLY A 210 14.74 4.32 -3.05
C GLY A 210 15.63 5.54 -2.76
N ARG A 211 16.72 5.70 -3.53
CA ARG A 211 17.75 6.72 -3.30
C ARG A 211 17.61 7.95 -4.19
N PHE A 212 16.88 7.84 -5.29
CA PHE A 212 16.68 8.93 -6.23
C PHE A 212 15.53 9.85 -5.80
N SER A 213 15.60 11.10 -6.25
CA SER A 213 14.57 12.11 -6.03
C SER A 213 14.37 12.98 -7.25
N VAL A 214 13.19 13.58 -7.35
CA VAL A 214 12.87 14.58 -8.38
C VAL A 214 12.60 15.91 -7.69
N GLN A 215 13.43 16.91 -7.96
CA GLN A 215 13.18 18.30 -7.61
C GLN A 215 12.21 18.88 -8.63
N LEU A 216 11.05 19.34 -8.17
CA LEU A 216 9.95 19.80 -9.02
C LEU A 216 9.89 21.32 -9.16
N ALA A 217 10.31 22.04 -8.13
CA ALA A 217 10.38 23.49 -8.12
C ALA A 217 11.44 24.00 -7.14
N GLN A 218 11.91 25.24 -7.34
CA GLN A 218 12.86 25.94 -6.48
C GLN A 218 12.54 27.42 -6.41
N ALA A 219 12.72 28.04 -5.23
CA ALA A 219 12.58 29.47 -5.01
C ALA A 219 13.42 29.95 -3.83
N ASP A 220 13.71 31.26 -3.77
CA ASP A 220 14.42 31.87 -2.64
C ASP A 220 13.50 32.05 -1.41
N LYS A 221 12.17 32.05 -1.60
CA LYS A 221 11.18 32.19 -0.54
C LYS A 221 10.29 30.96 -0.46
N ARG A 222 10.06 30.47 0.77
CA ARG A 222 9.20 29.31 1.05
C ARG A 222 7.79 29.46 0.49
N ASP A 223 7.20 30.66 0.67
CA ASP A 223 5.79 30.91 0.34
C ASP A 223 5.51 30.81 -1.16
N ALA A 224 6.52 31.08 -2.01
CA ALA A 224 6.40 30.91 -3.47
C ALA A 224 6.18 29.46 -3.91
N LEU A 225 6.47 28.48 -3.05
CA LEU A 225 6.36 27.04 -3.35
C LEU A 225 5.19 26.33 -2.68
N VAL A 226 4.53 26.98 -1.71
CA VAL A 226 3.44 26.37 -0.93
C VAL A 226 2.28 25.94 -1.83
N SER A 227 1.90 26.76 -2.80
CA SER A 227 0.83 26.44 -3.76
C SER A 227 1.16 25.20 -4.61
N THR A 228 2.37 25.12 -5.15
CA THR A 228 2.85 23.97 -5.95
C THR A 228 2.86 22.70 -5.11
N GLN A 229 3.41 22.77 -3.89
CA GLN A 229 3.46 21.62 -2.99
C GLN A 229 2.04 21.14 -2.63
N LYS A 230 1.13 22.08 -2.33
CA LYS A 230 -0.27 21.76 -2.00
C LYS A 230 -0.99 21.09 -3.19
N GLN A 231 -0.89 21.65 -4.39
CA GLN A 231 -1.51 21.08 -5.59
C GLN A 231 -1.03 19.65 -5.87
N LEU A 232 0.27 19.39 -5.73
CA LEU A 232 0.83 18.04 -5.86
C LEU A 232 0.30 17.11 -4.79
N SER A 233 0.26 17.54 -3.54
CA SER A 233 -0.25 16.74 -2.42
C SER A 233 -1.73 16.41 -2.61
N ASP A 234 -2.57 17.39 -2.94
CA ASP A 234 -4.00 17.20 -3.20
C ASP A 234 -4.22 16.22 -4.38
N ALA A 235 -3.33 16.26 -5.38
CA ALA A 235 -3.33 15.37 -6.53
C ALA A 235 -2.72 13.98 -6.26
N GLY A 236 -2.32 13.65 -5.02
CA GLY A 236 -1.84 12.31 -4.63
C GLY A 236 -0.36 12.06 -4.88
N TYR A 237 0.42 13.13 -5.04
CA TYR A 237 1.88 13.09 -5.17
C TYR A 237 2.52 13.55 -3.87
N PRO A 238 3.35 12.75 -3.20
CA PRO A 238 3.91 13.08 -1.88
C PRO A 238 5.07 14.06 -1.98
N ALA A 239 4.78 15.27 -2.45
CA ALA A 239 5.73 16.35 -2.58
C ALA A 239 6.04 16.97 -1.22
N GLU A 240 7.31 17.00 -0.85
CA GLU A 240 7.80 17.66 0.35
C GLU A 240 8.45 19.01 0.01
N LEU A 241 8.24 19.98 0.90
CA LEU A 241 8.93 21.27 0.85
C LEU A 241 10.13 21.20 1.79
N ALA A 242 11.34 21.37 1.24
CA ALA A 242 12.60 21.26 1.97
C ALA A 242 13.46 22.50 1.76
N GLN A 243 14.36 22.74 2.71
CA GLN A 243 15.41 23.74 2.58
C GLN A 243 16.67 23.12 1.95
N ARG A 244 17.36 23.89 1.12
CA ARG A 244 18.64 23.53 0.54
C ARG A 244 19.60 24.72 0.62
N LYS A 245 20.80 24.49 1.14
CA LYS A 245 21.87 25.48 1.13
C LYS A 245 22.69 25.31 -0.16
N VAL A 246 22.86 26.41 -0.92
CA VAL A 246 23.69 26.45 -2.13
C VAL A 246 24.71 27.57 -1.93
N GLY A 247 25.95 27.21 -1.61
CA GLY A 247 26.94 28.14 -1.08
C GLY A 247 26.45 28.74 0.24
N GLU A 248 26.39 30.08 0.32
CA GLU A 248 25.85 30.77 1.51
C GLU A 248 24.35 31.08 1.42
N ARG A 249 23.73 30.85 0.25
CA ARG A 249 22.31 31.13 0.04
C ARG A 249 21.44 29.95 0.52
N LEU A 250 20.39 30.28 1.24
CA LEU A 250 19.32 29.37 1.59
C LEU A 250 18.26 29.41 0.49
N THR A 251 17.93 28.27 -0.10
CA THR A 251 16.87 28.13 -1.10
C THR A 251 15.87 27.09 -0.64
N TYR A 252 14.65 27.16 -1.14
CA TYR A 252 13.58 26.18 -0.87
C TYR A 252 13.29 25.40 -2.13
N ILE A 253 13.00 24.11 -1.95
CA ILE A 253 12.71 23.18 -3.04
C ILE A 253 11.44 22.38 -2.73
N VAL A 254 10.67 22.06 -3.76
CA VAL A 254 9.63 21.02 -3.72
C VAL A 254 10.20 19.79 -4.41
N ARG A 255 10.17 18.65 -3.73
CA ARG A 255 10.72 17.39 -4.28
C ARG A 255 9.88 16.17 -3.88
N ILE A 256 10.00 15.11 -4.66
CA ILE A 256 9.52 13.76 -4.33
C ILE A 256 10.74 12.86 -4.22
N ARG A 257 10.80 12.02 -3.18
CA ARG A 257 11.91 11.10 -2.89
C ARG A 257 11.48 9.63 -3.00
N GLN A 258 12.42 8.73 -2.70
CA GLN A 258 12.22 7.28 -2.64
C GLN A 258 11.93 6.63 -4.00
N LEU A 259 12.50 7.20 -5.08
CA LEU A 259 12.50 6.51 -6.37
C LEU A 259 13.65 5.49 -6.42
N PRO A 260 13.41 4.25 -6.84
CA PRO A 260 14.39 3.17 -6.77
C PRO A 260 15.51 3.31 -7.80
N SER A 261 15.26 3.99 -8.92
CA SER A 261 16.22 4.17 -10.00
C SER A 261 16.13 5.55 -10.65
N ARG A 262 17.15 5.91 -11.41
CA ARG A 262 17.17 7.15 -12.22
C ARG A 262 16.07 7.11 -13.30
N GLU A 263 15.78 5.95 -13.85
CA GLU A 263 14.71 5.75 -14.84
C GLU A 263 13.34 6.07 -14.25
N GLU A 264 13.01 5.55 -13.08
CA GLU A 264 11.76 5.88 -12.37
C GLU A 264 11.69 7.38 -12.03
N ALA A 265 12.81 7.98 -11.63
CA ALA A 265 12.86 9.40 -11.36
C ALA A 265 12.64 10.25 -12.63
N GLN A 266 13.22 9.84 -13.74
CA GLN A 266 13.01 10.52 -15.02
C GLN A 266 11.56 10.38 -15.50
N ALA A 267 10.99 9.18 -15.40
CA ALA A 267 9.60 8.93 -15.76
C ALA A 267 8.63 9.82 -14.96
N LEU A 268 8.88 9.97 -13.64
CA LEU A 268 8.09 10.88 -12.80
C LEU A 268 8.29 12.35 -13.19
N ALA A 269 9.52 12.76 -13.49
CA ALA A 269 9.83 14.11 -13.93
C ALA A 269 9.06 14.47 -15.22
N ASP A 270 9.09 13.57 -16.20
CA ASP A 270 8.39 13.76 -17.48
C ASP A 270 6.87 13.79 -17.30
N GLN A 271 6.33 12.94 -16.42
CA GLN A 271 4.90 12.89 -16.10
C GLN A 271 4.38 14.17 -15.45
N LEU A 272 5.22 14.85 -14.64
CA LEU A 272 4.83 16.05 -13.89
C LEU A 272 5.20 17.36 -14.61
N LYS A 273 6.05 17.33 -15.61
CA LYS A 273 6.44 18.50 -16.39
C LYS A 273 5.21 19.18 -17.02
N GLY A 274 5.11 20.51 -16.85
CA GLY A 274 3.97 21.32 -17.32
C GLY A 274 2.71 21.20 -16.47
N ARG A 275 2.70 20.43 -15.37
CA ARG A 275 1.55 20.24 -14.48
C ARG A 275 1.85 20.81 -13.08
N PHE A 276 0.84 21.21 -12.34
CA PHE A 276 0.94 21.68 -10.95
C PHE A 276 1.99 22.79 -10.71
N GLY A 277 2.27 23.61 -11.73
CA GLY A 277 3.31 24.65 -11.66
C GLY A 277 4.75 24.13 -11.81
N VAL A 278 4.96 22.85 -12.11
CA VAL A 278 6.27 22.23 -12.36
C VAL A 278 6.73 22.58 -13.79
N LYS A 279 7.80 23.36 -13.91
CA LYS A 279 8.33 23.80 -15.23
C LYS A 279 9.49 22.93 -15.69
N GLU A 280 10.54 22.84 -14.88
CA GLU A 280 11.79 22.15 -15.17
C GLU A 280 12.18 21.20 -14.03
N PRO A 281 11.58 20.00 -13.99
CA PRO A 281 11.95 19.04 -12.97
C PRO A 281 13.39 18.54 -13.16
N ARG A 282 14.10 18.26 -12.05
CA ARG A 282 15.49 17.78 -12.07
C ARG A 282 15.62 16.51 -11.25
N VAL A 283 16.25 15.50 -11.84
CA VAL A 283 16.54 14.23 -11.18
C VAL A 283 17.86 14.34 -10.41
N SER A 284 17.88 13.82 -9.18
CA SER A 284 19.06 13.68 -8.34
C SER A 284 19.04 12.34 -7.59
N GLY A 285 20.20 11.80 -7.31
CA GLY A 285 20.40 10.54 -6.59
C GLY A 285 21.81 10.42 -6.09
#